data_56955003ed498e71538115e8e1a0edb1
#
_entry.id   56955003ed498e71538115e8e1a0edb1
#
_cell.length_a   1.000
_cell.length_b   1.000
_cell.length_c   1.000
_cell.angle_alpha   90.00
_cell.angle_beta   90.00
_cell.angle_gamma   90.00
#
_symmetry.space_group_name_H-M   'P 1'
#
loop_
_entity.id
_entity.type
_entity.pdbx_description
1 polymer ?
#
loop_
_entity_poly.entity_id
_entity_poly.type
_entity_poly.pdbx_seq_one_letter_code
_entity_poly.pdbx_strand_id
1 'polypeptide(L)'
;MSEATYNGSAAERRDPGFFRRMWAMVIKEFVQMRRDRMTFATMIFVPILQLTLFGYAINTDPKQLPTAVLTRAEGPLTRAVLAAMKNTDYFKFTEQVHDSDELDRLIRSGKVQFAVEIPASFERDVRRGDRPPVLVIADATDPVATGTAVSSLQGLIDTALRRELRGPDAPVTKTTAPFQITLQNRYNPEAITQYNIVPGLLGVVLTMTMMMFTALAVTREIERGTMESLLAMPIKPVEIMIGKIAPFVLVGFVQMTIILCAAHFLFNVPIMGSVWLLVSLATLFAASNLAVGYTFSTIAQNQLQAVQLTFFFFLPNILLSGFMFPFRGMPAWAQIVGEALPLTHFMRIVRGITLKGTGLADMQIDVAALFIFMIVAMGLALMRFRRTLD
;
A
#
# COMPACT_ATOMS: atom_id res chain seq x y z
N MET A 1 -5.74 72.56 57.99
CA MET A 1 -6.40 71.27 57.69
C MET A 1 -7.15 71.47 56.41
N SER A 2 -6.59 70.98 55.29
CA SER A 2 -7.19 71.11 53.96
C SER A 2 -7.15 69.69 53.37
N GLU A 3 -8.32 69.10 53.25
CA GLU A 3 -8.52 67.83 52.57
C GLU A 3 -8.43 68.05 51.07
N ALA A 4 -7.39 67.47 50.46
CA ALA A 4 -7.30 67.45 49.04
C ALA A 4 -8.12 66.24 48.50
N THR A 5 -9.29 66.53 47.98
CA THR A 5 -10.14 65.57 47.25
C THR A 5 -9.44 65.16 45.96
N TYR A 6 -8.97 63.91 45.93
CA TYR A 6 -8.41 63.28 44.72
C TYR A 6 -9.56 62.84 43.81
N ASN A 7 -9.86 63.69 42.85
CA ASN A 7 -10.84 63.44 41.80
C ASN A 7 -10.20 62.58 40.70
N GLY A 8 -10.16 61.27 40.89
CA GLY A 8 -9.72 60.32 39.87
C GLY A 8 -10.82 60.15 38.81
N SER A 9 -10.70 60.87 37.71
CA SER A 9 -11.53 60.61 36.51
C SER A 9 -11.27 59.21 36.02
N ALA A 10 -12.17 58.29 36.34
CA ALA A 10 -12.23 56.97 35.67
C ALA A 10 -12.50 57.24 34.20
N ALA A 11 -11.44 57.20 33.39
CA ALA A 11 -11.59 57.16 31.96
C ALA A 11 -12.44 55.91 31.61
N GLU A 12 -13.70 56.13 31.25
CA GLU A 12 -14.57 55.12 30.64
C GLU A 12 -13.84 54.45 29.50
N ARG A 13 -13.29 53.28 29.73
CA ARG A 13 -12.80 52.42 28.66
C ARG A 13 -14.00 52.05 27.79
N ARG A 14 -14.26 52.86 26.74
CA ARG A 14 -15.24 52.50 25.71
C ARG A 14 -14.97 51.09 25.26
N ASP A 15 -15.90 50.18 25.52
CA ASP A 15 -15.85 48.80 25.17
C ASP A 15 -15.73 48.73 23.63
N PRO A 16 -14.61 48.20 23.09
CA PRO A 16 -14.44 48.11 21.66
C PRO A 16 -15.51 47.17 21.12
N GLY A 17 -16.42 47.69 20.29
CA GLY A 17 -17.59 46.98 19.81
C GLY A 17 -17.28 45.52 19.36
N PHE A 18 -18.25 44.63 19.47
CA PHE A 18 -18.15 43.19 19.17
C PHE A 18 -17.31 42.89 17.89
N PHE A 19 -17.56 43.58 16.79
CA PHE A 19 -16.84 43.42 15.51
C PHE A 19 -15.36 43.75 15.61
N ARG A 20 -14.96 44.72 16.39
CA ARG A 20 -13.56 45.11 16.55
C ARG A 20 -12.79 44.09 17.38
N ARG A 21 -13.40 43.51 18.40
CA ARG A 21 -12.82 42.40 19.19
C ARG A 21 -12.68 41.13 18.35
N MET A 22 -13.74 40.80 17.61
CA MET A 22 -13.74 39.67 16.69
C MET A 22 -12.64 39.79 15.64
N TRP A 23 -12.51 41.00 15.02
CA TRP A 23 -11.49 41.24 14.00
C TRP A 23 -10.06 41.17 14.57
N ALA A 24 -9.84 41.72 15.75
CA ALA A 24 -8.57 41.62 16.44
C ALA A 24 -8.18 40.13 16.75
N MET A 25 -9.17 39.31 17.12
CA MET A 25 -8.98 37.86 17.34
C MET A 25 -8.61 37.16 16.03
N VAL A 26 -9.31 37.43 14.94
CA VAL A 26 -8.98 36.87 13.61
C VAL A 26 -7.56 37.21 13.20
N ILE A 27 -7.14 38.49 13.35
CA ILE A 27 -5.78 38.92 13.02
C ILE A 27 -4.75 38.18 13.91
N LYS A 28 -5.00 38.08 15.21
CA LYS A 28 -4.14 37.36 16.15
C LYS A 28 -3.96 35.90 15.70
N GLU A 29 -5.04 35.17 15.43
CA GLU A 29 -5.00 33.78 15.01
C GLU A 29 -4.27 33.63 13.68
N PHE A 30 -4.50 34.55 12.73
CA PHE A 30 -3.80 34.53 11.44
C PHE A 30 -2.28 34.73 11.60
N VAL A 31 -1.86 35.65 12.46
CA VAL A 31 -0.44 35.91 12.75
C VAL A 31 0.19 34.70 13.47
N GLN A 32 -0.55 34.08 14.38
CA GLN A 32 -0.09 32.89 15.09
C GLN A 32 0.08 31.71 14.14
N MET A 33 -0.90 31.45 13.26
CA MET A 33 -0.84 30.42 12.22
C MET A 33 0.36 30.63 11.27
N ARG A 34 0.63 31.89 10.86
CA ARG A 34 1.78 32.22 10.00
C ARG A 34 3.12 32.00 10.71
N ARG A 35 3.17 32.12 12.03
CA ARG A 35 4.38 31.84 12.83
C ARG A 35 4.60 30.34 13.07
N ASP A 36 3.56 29.56 13.08
CA ASP A 36 3.67 28.08 13.14
C ASP A 36 3.99 27.55 11.74
N ARG A 37 5.31 27.43 11.47
CA ARG A 37 5.83 26.97 10.18
C ARG A 37 5.31 25.58 9.81
N MET A 38 5.09 24.71 10.81
CA MET A 38 4.64 23.35 10.58
C MET A 38 3.19 23.30 10.12
N THR A 39 2.29 24.01 10.82
CA THR A 39 0.87 24.13 10.45
C THR A 39 0.73 24.81 9.08
N PHE A 40 1.50 25.86 8.80
CA PHE A 40 1.44 26.55 7.52
C PHE A 40 1.96 25.67 6.37
N ALA A 41 3.05 24.94 6.59
CA ALA A 41 3.60 24.03 5.60
C ALA A 41 2.62 22.87 5.29
N THR A 42 2.02 22.23 6.31
CA THR A 42 1.06 21.15 6.12
C THR A 42 -0.22 21.62 5.42
N MET A 43 -0.70 22.82 5.73
CA MET A 43 -1.90 23.39 5.10
C MET A 43 -1.76 23.55 3.58
N ILE A 44 -0.56 23.86 3.10
CA ILE A 44 -0.29 24.01 1.66
C ILE A 44 0.17 22.71 1.04
N PHE A 45 1.11 22.01 1.69
CA PHE A 45 1.77 20.85 1.12
C PHE A 45 0.87 19.61 1.05
N VAL A 46 0.01 19.40 2.05
CA VAL A 46 -0.90 18.24 2.07
C VAL A 46 -1.88 18.26 0.88
N PRO A 47 -2.61 19.36 0.57
CA PRO A 47 -3.46 19.42 -0.62
C PRO A 47 -2.68 19.22 -1.93
N ILE A 48 -1.49 19.81 -2.05
CA ILE A 48 -0.65 19.64 -3.25
C ILE A 48 -0.21 18.19 -3.40
N LEU A 49 0.25 17.57 -2.31
CA LEU A 49 0.61 16.16 -2.29
C LEU A 49 -0.58 15.27 -2.67
N GLN A 50 -1.75 15.53 -2.08
CA GLN A 50 -2.98 14.80 -2.39
C GLN A 50 -3.36 14.95 -3.87
N LEU A 51 -3.38 16.18 -4.42
CA LEU A 51 -3.66 16.41 -5.83
C LEU A 51 -2.68 15.67 -6.73
N THR A 52 -1.40 15.68 -6.38
CA THR A 52 -0.37 14.96 -7.14
C THR A 52 -0.59 13.45 -7.06
N LEU A 53 -0.82 12.90 -5.86
CA LEU A 53 -1.04 11.47 -5.67
C LEU A 53 -2.33 11.01 -6.35
N PHE A 54 -3.46 11.70 -6.10
CA PHE A 54 -4.74 11.33 -6.71
C PHE A 54 -4.79 11.62 -8.21
N GLY A 55 -4.14 12.67 -8.68
CA GLY A 55 -4.17 13.05 -10.10
C GLY A 55 -3.21 12.27 -10.99
N TYR A 56 -2.03 11.91 -10.48
CA TYR A 56 -0.97 11.31 -11.30
C TYR A 56 -0.59 9.88 -10.90
N ALA A 57 -0.69 9.51 -9.61
CA ALA A 57 -0.27 8.18 -9.16
C ALA A 57 -1.39 7.14 -9.29
N ILE A 58 -2.66 7.57 -9.28
CA ILE A 58 -3.79 6.66 -9.35
C ILE A 58 -4.06 6.30 -10.79
N ASN A 59 -3.81 5.04 -11.13
CA ASN A 59 -4.19 4.44 -12.38
C ASN A 59 -4.94 3.13 -12.10
N THR A 60 -6.23 3.10 -12.43
CA THR A 60 -7.07 1.92 -12.28
C THR A 60 -6.99 0.96 -13.47
N ASP A 61 -6.23 1.33 -14.51
CA ASP A 61 -6.00 0.54 -15.71
C ASP A 61 -4.50 0.13 -15.81
N PRO A 62 -4.05 -0.86 -15.01
CA PRO A 62 -2.66 -1.30 -14.99
C PRO A 62 -2.28 -1.95 -16.31
N LYS A 63 -1.21 -1.48 -16.92
CA LYS A 63 -0.64 -1.99 -18.17
C LYS A 63 0.71 -2.66 -17.94
N GLN A 64 1.22 -3.34 -18.96
CA GLN A 64 2.56 -3.98 -18.93
C GLN A 64 2.72 -4.98 -17.77
N LEU A 65 1.67 -5.78 -17.50
CA LEU A 65 1.65 -6.76 -16.43
C LEU A 65 2.59 -7.93 -16.75
N PRO A 66 3.52 -8.29 -15.84
CA PRO A 66 4.50 -9.32 -16.11
C PRO A 66 3.81 -10.67 -16.30
N THR A 67 4.13 -11.29 -17.43
CA THR A 67 3.47 -12.49 -17.93
C THR A 67 4.52 -13.54 -18.29
N ALA A 68 4.33 -14.77 -17.82
CA ALA A 68 5.11 -15.93 -18.24
C ALA A 68 4.42 -16.62 -19.42
N VAL A 69 5.21 -17.23 -20.27
CA VAL A 69 4.71 -18.03 -21.40
C VAL A 69 5.23 -19.45 -21.29
N LEU A 70 4.29 -20.39 -21.25
CA LEU A 70 4.55 -21.82 -21.41
C LEU A 70 4.04 -22.23 -22.79
N THR A 71 4.93 -22.32 -23.78
CA THR A 71 4.55 -22.77 -25.11
C THR A 71 5.31 -24.04 -25.50
N ARG A 72 4.56 -25.02 -25.99
CA ARG A 72 5.07 -26.24 -26.59
C ARG A 72 4.84 -26.27 -28.12
N ALA A 73 4.21 -25.20 -28.65
CA ALA A 73 3.94 -25.03 -30.07
C ALA A 73 4.80 -23.88 -30.62
N GLU A 74 5.60 -24.18 -31.63
CA GLU A 74 6.42 -23.18 -32.35
C GLU A 74 5.86 -22.98 -33.77
N GLY A 75 4.94 -22.01 -33.91
CA GLY A 75 4.34 -21.78 -35.23
C GLY A 75 3.92 -20.34 -35.45
N PRO A 76 3.49 -19.98 -36.66
CA PRO A 76 3.05 -18.63 -36.98
C PRO A 76 1.80 -18.22 -36.24
N LEU A 77 0.85 -19.14 -36.00
CA LEU A 77 -0.40 -18.85 -35.26
C LEU A 77 -0.13 -18.58 -33.78
N THR A 78 0.78 -19.36 -33.18
CA THR A 78 1.22 -19.15 -31.79
C THR A 78 1.85 -17.77 -31.63
N ARG A 79 2.77 -17.41 -32.52
CA ARG A 79 3.41 -16.07 -32.52
C ARG A 79 2.39 -14.96 -32.73
N ALA A 80 1.41 -15.15 -33.60
CA ALA A 80 0.35 -14.17 -33.85
C ALA A 80 -0.53 -13.93 -32.60
N VAL A 81 -0.88 -14.98 -31.84
CA VAL A 81 -1.63 -14.86 -30.59
C VAL A 81 -0.80 -14.09 -29.54
N LEU A 82 0.46 -14.47 -29.33
CA LEU A 82 1.34 -13.77 -28.38
C LEU A 82 1.59 -12.31 -28.79
N ALA A 83 1.77 -12.04 -30.08
CA ALA A 83 1.91 -10.66 -30.58
C ALA A 83 0.62 -9.86 -30.38
N ALA A 84 -0.55 -10.46 -30.62
CA ALA A 84 -1.82 -9.82 -30.39
C ALA A 84 -2.03 -9.49 -28.90
N MET A 85 -1.70 -10.41 -27.98
CA MET A 85 -1.72 -10.16 -26.54
C MET A 85 -0.78 -9.03 -26.14
N LYS A 86 0.46 -9.02 -26.66
CA LYS A 86 1.42 -7.95 -26.41
C LYS A 86 0.91 -6.58 -26.90
N ASN A 87 0.25 -6.56 -28.06
CA ASN A 87 -0.31 -5.33 -28.66
C ASN A 87 -1.51 -4.75 -27.87
N THR A 88 -2.12 -5.49 -26.96
CA THR A 88 -3.12 -4.93 -26.03
C THR A 88 -2.51 -4.01 -25.00
N ASP A 89 -1.18 -4.02 -24.83
CA ASP A 89 -0.40 -3.29 -23.85
C ASP A 89 -0.67 -3.72 -22.38
N TYR A 90 -1.52 -4.72 -22.15
CA TYR A 90 -1.74 -5.27 -20.82
C TYR A 90 -0.71 -6.32 -20.41
N PHE A 91 -0.16 -7.08 -21.38
CA PHE A 91 0.72 -8.22 -21.12
C PHE A 91 2.16 -7.91 -21.50
N LYS A 92 3.07 -8.00 -20.54
CA LYS A 92 4.52 -7.91 -20.75
C LYS A 92 5.13 -9.28 -20.55
N PHE A 93 5.48 -9.95 -21.63
CA PHE A 93 6.15 -11.24 -21.56
C PHE A 93 7.58 -11.05 -21.03
N THR A 94 7.82 -11.55 -19.81
CA THR A 94 9.10 -11.40 -19.08
C THR A 94 9.83 -12.72 -18.96
N GLU A 95 9.11 -13.84 -18.89
CA GLU A 95 9.68 -15.14 -18.63
C GLU A 95 9.11 -16.17 -19.64
N GLN A 96 9.97 -17.00 -20.18
CA GLN A 96 9.57 -18.18 -20.95
C GLN A 96 9.90 -19.41 -20.12
N VAL A 97 8.91 -20.23 -19.86
CA VAL A 97 9.02 -21.41 -19.02
C VAL A 97 8.70 -22.67 -19.83
N HIS A 98 9.26 -23.79 -19.42
CA HIS A 98 9.08 -25.06 -20.10
C HIS A 98 8.31 -26.08 -19.25
N ASP A 99 8.11 -25.77 -17.97
CA ASP A 99 7.44 -26.64 -17.02
C ASP A 99 6.35 -25.89 -16.25
N SER A 100 5.24 -26.61 -15.96
CA SER A 100 4.11 -26.08 -15.20
C SER A 100 4.47 -25.79 -13.73
N ASP A 101 5.39 -26.58 -13.14
CA ASP A 101 5.82 -26.36 -11.76
C ASP A 101 6.64 -25.08 -11.61
N GLU A 102 7.43 -24.72 -12.64
CA GLU A 102 8.15 -23.46 -12.70
C GLU A 102 7.19 -22.26 -12.83
N LEU A 103 6.18 -22.42 -13.69
CA LEU A 103 5.12 -21.44 -13.88
C LEU A 103 4.38 -21.17 -12.55
N ASP A 104 4.04 -22.22 -11.83
CA ASP A 104 3.36 -22.13 -10.53
C ASP A 104 4.21 -21.39 -9.48
N ARG A 105 5.51 -21.66 -9.44
CA ARG A 105 6.44 -20.95 -8.55
C ARG A 105 6.52 -19.45 -8.87
N LEU A 106 6.55 -19.08 -10.16
CA LEU A 106 6.61 -17.68 -10.58
C LEU A 106 5.34 -16.89 -10.21
N ILE A 107 4.16 -17.51 -10.37
CA ILE A 107 2.88 -16.89 -9.94
C ILE A 107 2.81 -16.80 -8.42
N ARG A 108 3.18 -17.86 -7.70
CA ARG A 108 3.14 -17.88 -6.23
C ARG A 108 4.04 -16.82 -5.62
N SER A 109 5.25 -16.66 -6.14
CA SER A 109 6.19 -15.62 -5.69
C SER A 109 5.82 -14.21 -6.12
N GLY A 110 4.76 -14.01 -6.93
CA GLY A 110 4.36 -12.71 -7.45
C GLY A 110 5.30 -12.12 -8.49
N LYS A 111 6.28 -12.89 -8.98
CA LYS A 111 7.20 -12.47 -10.05
C LYS A 111 6.44 -12.18 -11.33
N VAL A 112 5.43 -13.01 -11.64
CA VAL A 112 4.49 -12.81 -12.74
C VAL A 112 3.07 -12.75 -12.22
N GLN A 113 2.21 -11.98 -12.90
CA GLN A 113 0.78 -11.88 -12.60
C GLN A 113 -0.08 -12.73 -13.52
N PHE A 114 0.41 -12.98 -14.73
CA PHE A 114 -0.24 -13.81 -15.72
C PHE A 114 0.67 -14.92 -16.20
N ALA A 115 0.07 -16.00 -16.61
CA ALA A 115 0.75 -17.04 -17.38
C ALA A 115 -0.14 -17.48 -18.54
N VAL A 116 0.48 -17.70 -19.69
CA VAL A 116 -0.21 -18.14 -20.90
C VAL A 116 0.35 -19.50 -21.29
N GLU A 117 -0.51 -20.50 -21.31
CA GLU A 117 -0.15 -21.84 -21.76
C GLU A 117 -0.81 -22.12 -23.12
N ILE A 118 0.02 -22.43 -24.11
CA ILE A 118 -0.40 -22.78 -25.46
C ILE A 118 -0.05 -24.25 -25.73
N PRO A 119 -1.06 -25.11 -26.01
CA PRO A 119 -0.83 -26.54 -26.20
C PRO A 119 -0.01 -26.81 -27.47
N ALA A 120 0.75 -27.91 -27.46
CA ALA A 120 1.58 -28.33 -28.60
C ALA A 120 0.78 -28.58 -29.88
N SER A 121 -0.47 -28.97 -29.77
CA SER A 121 -1.39 -29.23 -30.88
C SER A 121 -2.02 -27.96 -31.47
N PHE A 122 -1.80 -26.78 -30.88
CA PHE A 122 -2.51 -25.52 -31.22
C PHE A 122 -2.56 -25.20 -32.71
N GLU A 123 -1.41 -25.24 -33.38
CA GLU A 123 -1.31 -24.95 -34.84
C GLU A 123 -2.18 -25.87 -35.67
N ARG A 124 -2.09 -27.19 -35.37
CA ARG A 124 -2.82 -28.22 -36.10
C ARG A 124 -4.32 -28.10 -35.85
N ASP A 125 -4.73 -27.91 -34.59
CA ASP A 125 -6.12 -27.92 -34.18
C ASP A 125 -6.86 -26.66 -34.67
N VAL A 126 -6.19 -25.49 -34.66
CA VAL A 126 -6.73 -24.27 -35.31
C VAL A 126 -6.99 -24.49 -36.81
N ARG A 127 -6.02 -25.11 -37.54
CA ARG A 127 -6.16 -25.38 -38.99
C ARG A 127 -7.28 -26.39 -39.28
N ARG A 128 -7.55 -27.30 -38.34
CA ARG A 128 -8.69 -28.25 -38.43
C ARG A 128 -10.02 -27.62 -38.05
N GLY A 129 -10.05 -26.46 -37.43
CA GLY A 129 -11.26 -25.83 -36.93
C GLY A 129 -11.71 -26.36 -35.54
N ASP A 130 -10.84 -27.08 -34.81
CA ASP A 130 -11.17 -27.74 -33.53
C ASP A 130 -11.18 -26.81 -32.31
N ARG A 131 -10.88 -25.51 -32.48
CA ARG A 131 -10.91 -24.47 -31.46
C ARG A 131 -10.10 -24.82 -30.20
N PRO A 132 -8.79 -25.00 -30.30
CA PRO A 132 -7.99 -25.35 -29.15
C PRO A 132 -8.06 -24.30 -28.04
N PRO A 133 -8.04 -24.71 -26.75
CA PRO A 133 -8.02 -23.78 -25.65
C PRO A 133 -6.61 -23.21 -25.47
N VAL A 134 -6.52 -21.89 -25.34
CA VAL A 134 -5.36 -21.18 -24.78
C VAL A 134 -5.67 -20.92 -23.33
N LEU A 135 -4.91 -21.51 -22.43
CA LEU A 135 -5.10 -21.33 -21.00
C LEU A 135 -4.39 -20.06 -20.55
N VAL A 136 -5.16 -19.14 -19.97
CA VAL A 136 -4.63 -17.94 -19.31
C VAL A 136 -4.84 -18.05 -17.82
N ILE A 137 -3.76 -18.14 -17.08
CA ILE A 137 -3.77 -18.21 -15.62
C ILE A 137 -3.53 -16.80 -15.10
N ALA A 138 -4.41 -16.32 -14.24
CA ALA A 138 -4.31 -14.99 -13.64
C ALA A 138 -4.13 -15.10 -12.12
N ASP A 139 -3.23 -14.31 -11.57
CA ASP A 139 -3.14 -14.07 -10.13
C ASP A 139 -4.25 -13.12 -9.70
N ALA A 140 -5.37 -13.67 -9.24
CA ALA A 140 -6.56 -12.92 -8.85
C ALA A 140 -6.52 -12.43 -7.39
N THR A 141 -5.36 -12.37 -6.75
CA THR A 141 -5.22 -11.74 -5.43
C THR A 141 -5.52 -10.24 -5.46
N ASP A 142 -5.32 -9.60 -6.62
CA ASP A 142 -5.77 -8.25 -6.92
C ASP A 142 -6.78 -8.28 -8.07
N PRO A 143 -8.09 -8.36 -7.78
CA PRO A 143 -9.13 -8.49 -8.81
C PRO A 143 -9.27 -7.23 -9.68
N VAL A 144 -8.84 -6.06 -9.21
CA VAL A 144 -8.88 -4.82 -10.00
C VAL A 144 -7.82 -4.87 -11.09
N ALA A 145 -6.60 -5.30 -10.76
CA ALA A 145 -5.52 -5.42 -11.74
C ALA A 145 -5.81 -6.47 -12.81
N THR A 146 -6.41 -7.60 -12.42
CA THR A 146 -6.68 -8.71 -13.33
C THR A 146 -7.92 -8.50 -14.19
N GLY A 147 -8.96 -7.86 -13.66
CA GLY A 147 -10.26 -7.72 -14.33
C GLY A 147 -10.18 -6.99 -15.68
N THR A 148 -9.44 -5.89 -15.74
CA THR A 148 -9.28 -5.10 -16.98
C THR A 148 -8.47 -5.85 -18.03
N ALA A 149 -7.36 -6.50 -17.65
CA ALA A 149 -6.55 -7.30 -18.55
C ALA A 149 -7.33 -8.50 -19.11
N VAL A 150 -8.12 -9.18 -18.26
CA VAL A 150 -8.99 -10.28 -18.65
C VAL A 150 -10.06 -9.83 -19.65
N SER A 151 -10.70 -8.69 -19.41
CA SER A 151 -11.69 -8.14 -20.32
C SER A 151 -11.12 -7.87 -21.71
N SER A 152 -9.87 -7.45 -21.80
CA SER A 152 -9.18 -7.22 -23.08
C SER A 152 -8.98 -8.50 -23.89
N LEU A 153 -8.85 -9.67 -23.26
CA LEU A 153 -8.67 -10.96 -23.92
C LEU A 153 -9.89 -11.39 -24.72
N GLN A 154 -11.09 -11.03 -24.30
CA GLN A 154 -12.32 -11.41 -25.01
C GLN A 154 -12.37 -10.79 -26.41
N GLY A 155 -11.98 -9.51 -26.55
CA GLY A 155 -11.89 -8.85 -27.86
C GLY A 155 -10.79 -9.36 -28.76
N LEU A 156 -9.79 -10.01 -28.18
CA LEU A 156 -8.62 -10.50 -28.89
C LEU A 156 -8.89 -11.80 -29.67
N ILE A 157 -9.79 -12.65 -29.18
CA ILE A 157 -10.15 -13.95 -29.81
C ILE A 157 -10.55 -13.77 -31.25
N ASP A 158 -11.37 -12.74 -31.55
CA ASP A 158 -11.91 -12.52 -32.87
C ASP A 158 -10.93 -11.86 -33.85
N THR A 159 -9.85 -11.23 -33.31
CA THR A 159 -8.95 -10.39 -34.13
C THR A 159 -7.55 -10.96 -34.28
N ALA A 160 -7.06 -11.73 -33.31
CA ALA A 160 -5.67 -12.17 -33.23
C ALA A 160 -5.18 -12.93 -34.46
N LEU A 161 -6.00 -13.82 -35.01
CA LEU A 161 -5.62 -14.69 -36.12
C LEU A 161 -6.22 -14.28 -37.48
N ARG A 162 -6.91 -13.14 -37.56
CA ARG A 162 -7.57 -12.71 -38.82
C ARG A 162 -6.62 -12.54 -40.00
N ARG A 163 -5.38 -12.18 -39.77
CA ARG A 163 -4.38 -12.04 -40.83
C ARG A 163 -3.82 -13.38 -41.31
N GLU A 164 -3.49 -14.24 -40.34
CA GLU A 164 -2.84 -15.54 -40.58
C GLU A 164 -3.81 -16.57 -41.19
N LEU A 165 -5.11 -16.42 -40.95
CA LEU A 165 -6.15 -17.28 -41.48
C LEU A 165 -6.79 -16.74 -42.78
N ARG A 166 -6.16 -15.76 -43.46
CA ARG A 166 -6.54 -15.27 -44.78
C ARG A 166 -5.76 -16.04 -45.85
N GLY A 167 -6.43 -16.85 -46.64
CA GLY A 167 -5.81 -17.58 -47.76
C GLY A 167 -6.52 -18.89 -48.09
N PRO A 168 -5.94 -19.74 -48.92
CA PRO A 168 -6.51 -21.04 -49.28
C PRO A 168 -6.72 -22.00 -48.11
N ASP A 169 -6.00 -21.78 -47.00
CA ASP A 169 -6.04 -22.57 -45.78
C ASP A 169 -7.05 -21.96 -44.74
N ALA A 170 -7.86 -20.98 -45.11
CA ALA A 170 -8.84 -20.39 -44.21
C ALA A 170 -9.87 -21.48 -43.85
N PRO A 171 -10.18 -21.66 -42.53
CA PRO A 171 -11.21 -22.59 -42.12
C PRO A 171 -12.55 -22.25 -42.75
N VAL A 172 -13.23 -23.28 -43.24
CA VAL A 172 -14.45 -23.20 -44.04
C VAL A 172 -15.60 -22.47 -43.32
N THR A 173 -15.52 -22.32 -42.00
CA THR A 173 -16.56 -21.66 -41.17
C THR A 173 -16.13 -20.25 -40.78
N LYS A 174 -16.57 -19.27 -41.56
CA LYS A 174 -16.35 -17.81 -41.33
C LYS A 174 -16.97 -17.22 -40.06
N THR A 175 -17.71 -18.00 -39.29
CA THR A 175 -18.59 -17.48 -38.22
C THR A 175 -18.15 -17.80 -36.78
N THR A 176 -17.03 -18.48 -36.60
CA THR A 176 -16.67 -18.99 -35.26
C THR A 176 -15.24 -18.61 -34.90
N ALA A 177 -15.06 -18.18 -33.65
CA ALA A 177 -13.74 -17.85 -33.08
C ALA A 177 -12.73 -19.00 -33.32
N PRO A 178 -11.51 -18.73 -33.79
CA PRO A 178 -10.55 -19.78 -34.19
C PRO A 178 -9.94 -20.57 -33.04
N PHE A 179 -9.99 -20.03 -31.84
CA PHE A 179 -9.54 -20.67 -30.58
C PHE A 179 -10.40 -20.18 -29.42
N GLN A 180 -10.26 -20.83 -28.28
CA GLN A 180 -10.93 -20.42 -27.05
C GLN A 180 -9.88 -19.94 -26.04
N ILE A 181 -10.21 -18.89 -25.24
CA ILE A 181 -9.41 -18.52 -24.08
C ILE A 181 -10.11 -19.12 -22.84
N THR A 182 -9.40 -20.02 -22.17
CA THR A 182 -9.83 -20.55 -20.87
C THR A 182 -9.12 -19.77 -19.78
N LEU A 183 -9.89 -19.03 -18.97
CA LEU A 183 -9.35 -18.24 -17.88
C LEU A 183 -9.38 -19.06 -16.60
N GLN A 184 -8.24 -19.16 -15.93
CA GLN A 184 -8.10 -19.73 -14.59
C GLN A 184 -7.64 -18.66 -13.61
N ASN A 185 -8.55 -18.11 -12.82
CA ASN A 185 -8.21 -17.24 -11.71
C ASN A 185 -7.71 -18.07 -10.54
N ARG A 186 -6.45 -17.87 -10.13
CA ARG A 186 -5.86 -18.50 -8.95
C ARG A 186 -6.03 -17.63 -7.73
N TYR A 187 -6.11 -18.25 -6.55
CA TYR A 187 -6.13 -17.66 -5.21
C TYR A 187 -7.41 -16.90 -4.84
N ASN A 188 -8.15 -16.37 -5.80
CA ASN A 188 -9.46 -15.75 -5.62
C ASN A 188 -10.31 -15.97 -6.88
N PRO A 189 -10.76 -17.21 -7.16
CA PRO A 189 -11.47 -17.56 -8.42
C PRO A 189 -12.75 -16.75 -8.63
N GLU A 190 -13.47 -16.46 -7.57
CA GLU A 190 -14.74 -15.73 -7.59
C GLU A 190 -14.56 -14.21 -7.54
N ALA A 191 -13.31 -13.71 -7.56
CA ALA A 191 -12.96 -12.30 -7.46
C ALA A 191 -13.63 -11.59 -6.25
N ILE A 192 -13.73 -12.29 -5.11
CA ILE A 192 -14.35 -11.78 -3.88
C ILE A 192 -13.53 -10.60 -3.37
N THR A 193 -14.15 -9.42 -3.33
CA THR A 193 -13.49 -8.17 -2.94
C THR A 193 -12.97 -8.21 -1.50
N GLN A 194 -13.68 -8.87 -0.59
CA GLN A 194 -13.31 -9.02 0.81
C GLN A 194 -11.96 -9.75 0.97
N TYR A 195 -11.62 -10.71 0.11
CA TYR A 195 -10.36 -11.43 0.17
C TYR A 195 -9.16 -10.54 -0.13
N ASN A 196 -9.36 -9.47 -0.88
CA ASN A 196 -8.32 -8.47 -1.13
C ASN A 196 -8.28 -7.39 -0.04
N ILE A 197 -9.46 -6.84 0.32
CA ILE A 197 -9.54 -5.67 1.22
C ILE A 197 -9.25 -6.06 2.67
N VAL A 198 -9.85 -7.14 3.19
CA VAL A 198 -9.80 -7.43 4.63
C VAL A 198 -8.38 -7.74 5.14
N PRO A 199 -7.55 -8.56 4.45
CA PRO A 199 -6.15 -8.71 4.85
C PRO A 199 -5.37 -7.40 4.78
N GLY A 200 -5.67 -6.55 3.80
CA GLY A 200 -5.05 -5.24 3.66
C GLY A 200 -5.39 -4.27 4.79
N LEU A 201 -6.62 -4.33 5.29
CA LEU A 201 -7.04 -3.51 6.43
C LEU A 201 -6.19 -3.78 7.68
N LEU A 202 -5.67 -4.99 7.87
CA LEU A 202 -4.73 -5.28 8.94
C LEU A 202 -3.51 -4.34 8.87
N GLY A 203 -2.92 -4.20 7.69
CA GLY A 203 -1.78 -3.29 7.48
C GLY A 203 -2.15 -1.83 7.69
N VAL A 204 -3.27 -1.40 7.14
CA VAL A 204 -3.75 0.00 7.22
C VAL A 204 -4.03 0.40 8.67
N VAL A 205 -4.76 -0.44 9.41
CA VAL A 205 -5.11 -0.17 10.82
C VAL A 205 -3.86 -0.17 11.69
N LEU A 206 -2.97 -1.16 11.54
CA LEU A 206 -1.72 -1.19 12.30
C LEU A 206 -0.82 0.02 11.97
N THR A 207 -0.73 0.44 10.71
CA THR A 207 0.04 1.62 10.33
C THR A 207 -0.45 2.86 11.07
N MET A 208 -1.74 3.15 10.98
CA MET A 208 -2.29 4.36 11.58
C MET A 208 -2.21 4.32 13.11
N THR A 209 -2.67 3.22 13.72
CA THR A 209 -2.80 3.15 15.18
C THR A 209 -1.45 3.08 15.87
N MET A 210 -0.49 2.28 15.36
CA MET A 210 0.83 2.14 15.99
C MET A 210 1.61 3.45 15.93
N MET A 211 1.64 4.12 14.76
CA MET A 211 2.30 5.42 14.64
C MET A 211 1.64 6.47 15.54
N MET A 212 0.31 6.55 15.54
CA MET A 212 -0.43 7.55 16.30
C MET A 212 -0.24 7.38 17.81
N PHE A 213 -0.36 6.15 18.30
CA PHE A 213 -0.22 5.87 19.73
C PHE A 213 1.18 6.25 20.24
N THR A 214 2.23 5.88 19.50
CA THR A 214 3.60 6.20 19.91
C THR A 214 3.87 7.70 19.81
N ALA A 215 3.46 8.33 18.70
CA ALA A 215 3.65 9.76 18.51
C ALA A 215 2.98 10.57 19.62
N LEU A 216 1.71 10.28 19.94
CA LEU A 216 0.96 10.97 20.97
C LEU A 216 1.47 10.69 22.39
N ALA A 217 1.83 9.43 22.70
CA ALA A 217 2.28 9.08 24.04
C ALA A 217 3.56 9.83 24.45
N VAL A 218 4.52 9.92 23.53
CA VAL A 218 5.79 10.62 23.80
C VAL A 218 5.61 12.13 23.77
N THR A 219 4.86 12.68 22.79
CA THR A 219 4.63 14.13 22.71
C THR A 219 3.84 14.65 23.92
N ARG A 220 2.89 13.84 24.45
CA ARG A 220 2.16 14.19 25.68
C ARG A 220 3.09 14.35 26.89
N GLU A 221 4.14 13.55 26.99
CA GLU A 221 5.11 13.67 28.07
C GLU A 221 6.00 14.91 27.90
N ILE A 222 6.33 15.28 26.67
CA ILE A 222 7.05 16.52 26.36
C ILE A 222 6.19 17.73 26.75
N GLU A 223 4.91 17.77 26.36
CA GLU A 223 3.96 18.86 26.71
C GLU A 223 3.75 19.01 28.21
N ARG A 224 3.79 17.89 28.97
CA ARG A 224 3.58 17.90 30.42
C ARG A 224 4.85 18.16 31.22
N GLY A 225 6.03 18.29 30.56
CA GLY A 225 7.32 18.44 31.21
C GLY A 225 7.81 17.20 31.96
N THR A 226 7.11 16.06 31.85
CA THR A 226 7.50 14.81 32.52
C THR A 226 8.71 14.13 31.86
N MET A 227 9.05 14.53 30.63
CA MET A 227 10.22 14.06 29.93
C MET A 227 11.53 14.46 30.64
N GLU A 228 11.56 15.64 31.27
CA GLU A 228 12.71 16.13 32.08
C GLU A 228 13.02 15.17 33.23
N SER A 229 11.99 14.72 33.92
CA SER A 229 12.13 13.77 35.04
C SER A 229 12.68 12.41 34.56
N LEU A 230 12.29 11.96 33.35
CA LEU A 230 12.80 10.74 32.72
C LEU A 230 14.29 10.87 32.32
N LEU A 231 14.67 12.02 31.78
CA LEU A 231 16.05 12.31 31.40
C LEU A 231 17.01 12.47 32.56
N ALA A 232 16.47 12.87 33.75
CA ALA A 232 17.24 12.95 34.99
C ALA A 232 17.60 11.57 35.60
N MET A 233 16.93 10.50 35.16
CA MET A 233 17.23 9.14 35.61
C MET A 233 18.44 8.56 34.87
N PRO A 234 19.25 7.68 35.53
CA PRO A 234 20.40 7.03 34.91
C PRO A 234 20.00 5.92 33.93
N ILE A 235 19.11 6.25 32.94
CA ILE A 235 18.55 5.33 31.95
C ILE A 235 19.09 5.69 30.57
N LYS A 236 19.38 4.69 29.75
CA LYS A 236 19.83 4.90 28.37
C LYS A 236 18.66 5.24 27.46
N PRO A 237 18.84 6.08 26.41
CA PRO A 237 17.78 6.40 25.44
C PRO A 237 17.09 5.19 24.83
N VAL A 238 17.84 4.13 24.54
CA VAL A 238 17.31 2.86 24.01
C VAL A 238 16.35 2.20 25.01
N GLU A 239 16.66 2.22 26.30
CA GLU A 239 15.82 1.62 27.34
C GLU A 239 14.49 2.38 27.50
N ILE A 240 14.53 3.71 27.41
CA ILE A 240 13.32 4.54 27.40
C ILE A 240 12.47 4.23 26.18
N MET A 241 13.09 4.16 25.01
CA MET A 241 12.39 3.90 23.76
C MET A 241 11.74 2.50 23.76
N ILE A 242 12.47 1.45 24.12
CA ILE A 242 11.95 0.09 24.20
C ILE A 242 10.84 0.00 25.24
N GLY A 243 11.02 0.60 26.43
CA GLY A 243 10.02 0.59 27.48
C GLY A 243 8.71 1.27 27.09
N LYS A 244 8.76 2.30 26.23
CA LYS A 244 7.58 2.98 25.70
C LYS A 244 6.91 2.22 24.54
N ILE A 245 7.70 1.59 23.69
CA ILE A 245 7.22 0.84 22.53
C ILE A 245 6.58 -0.50 22.95
N ALA A 246 7.16 -1.20 23.93
CA ALA A 246 6.73 -2.54 24.33
C ALA A 246 5.22 -2.67 24.67
N PRO A 247 4.59 -1.76 25.44
CA PRO A 247 3.14 -1.83 25.68
C PRO A 247 2.30 -1.72 24.40
N PHE A 248 2.74 -0.90 23.44
CA PHE A 248 2.01 -0.73 22.18
C PHE A 248 2.17 -1.93 21.24
N VAL A 249 3.26 -2.69 21.35
CA VAL A 249 3.37 -3.99 20.67
C VAL A 249 2.27 -4.93 21.15
N LEU A 250 2.00 -4.99 22.46
CA LEU A 250 0.90 -5.79 22.98
C LEU A 250 -0.47 -5.31 22.44
N VAL A 251 -0.70 -4.00 22.38
CA VAL A 251 -1.90 -3.45 21.73
C VAL A 251 -1.99 -3.88 20.27
N GLY A 252 -0.88 -3.85 19.54
CA GLY A 252 -0.80 -4.34 18.17
C GLY A 252 -1.17 -5.83 18.05
N PHE A 253 -0.73 -6.67 18.98
CA PHE A 253 -1.14 -8.07 19.03
C PHE A 253 -2.65 -8.25 19.23
N VAL A 254 -3.26 -7.48 20.14
CA VAL A 254 -4.70 -7.53 20.36
C VAL A 254 -5.46 -7.10 19.11
N GLN A 255 -5.07 -5.99 18.50
CA GLN A 255 -5.69 -5.50 17.24
C GLN A 255 -5.55 -6.53 16.12
N MET A 256 -4.36 -7.07 15.91
CA MET A 256 -4.10 -8.09 14.91
C MET A 256 -4.98 -9.32 15.14
N THR A 257 -5.08 -9.80 16.38
CA THR A 257 -5.92 -10.95 16.72
C THR A 257 -7.40 -10.66 16.40
N ILE A 258 -7.91 -9.49 16.78
CA ILE A 258 -9.29 -9.09 16.47
C ILE A 258 -9.53 -9.07 14.97
N ILE A 259 -8.63 -8.45 14.20
CA ILE A 259 -8.78 -8.32 12.73
C ILE A 259 -8.69 -9.69 12.06
N LEU A 260 -7.76 -10.56 12.47
CA LEU A 260 -7.62 -11.92 11.90
C LEU A 260 -8.84 -12.80 12.26
N CYS A 261 -9.35 -12.72 13.48
CA CYS A 261 -10.57 -13.40 13.87
C CYS A 261 -11.76 -12.89 13.03
N ALA A 262 -11.91 -11.58 12.87
CA ALA A 262 -12.96 -11.01 12.04
C ALA A 262 -12.80 -11.43 10.57
N ALA A 263 -11.58 -11.40 10.02
CA ALA A 263 -11.29 -11.85 8.67
C ALA A 263 -11.75 -13.31 8.44
N HIS A 264 -11.45 -14.18 9.38
CA HIS A 264 -11.79 -15.60 9.25
C HIS A 264 -13.28 -15.88 9.52
N PHE A 265 -13.83 -15.39 10.65
CA PHE A 265 -15.18 -15.76 11.09
C PHE A 265 -16.31 -14.91 10.48
N LEU A 266 -16.06 -13.63 10.18
CA LEU A 266 -17.08 -12.73 9.61
C LEU A 266 -17.02 -12.67 8.08
N PHE A 267 -15.82 -12.66 7.52
CA PHE A 267 -15.60 -12.46 6.08
C PHE A 267 -15.17 -13.72 5.34
N ASN A 268 -15.05 -14.87 6.04
CA ASN A 268 -14.61 -16.16 5.49
C ASN A 268 -13.31 -16.07 4.65
N VAL A 269 -12.42 -15.15 5.01
CA VAL A 269 -11.12 -15.02 4.34
C VAL A 269 -10.29 -16.28 4.63
N PRO A 270 -9.85 -17.00 3.59
CA PRO A 270 -9.01 -18.17 3.79
C PRO A 270 -7.65 -17.79 4.35
N ILE A 271 -7.11 -18.57 5.27
CA ILE A 271 -5.74 -18.45 5.73
C ILE A 271 -5.01 -19.72 5.28
N MET A 272 -4.46 -19.67 4.06
CA MET A 272 -3.82 -20.82 3.42
C MET A 272 -2.41 -21.10 3.96
N GLY A 273 -1.75 -20.08 4.48
CA GLY A 273 -0.39 -20.17 5.02
C GLY A 273 -0.32 -20.26 6.55
N SER A 274 0.90 -20.11 7.08
CA SER A 274 1.16 -20.21 8.52
C SER A 274 0.69 -18.95 9.26
N VAL A 275 -0.26 -19.11 10.19
CA VAL A 275 -0.70 -18.01 11.09
C VAL A 275 0.46 -17.48 11.93
N TRP A 276 1.36 -18.37 12.39
CA TRP A 276 2.53 -17.95 13.20
C TRP A 276 3.49 -17.07 12.41
N LEU A 277 3.70 -17.39 11.13
CA LEU A 277 4.51 -16.56 10.24
C LEU A 277 3.85 -15.19 10.04
N LEU A 278 2.53 -15.16 9.80
CA LEU A 278 1.77 -13.91 9.66
C LEU A 278 1.88 -13.05 10.91
N VAL A 279 1.67 -13.63 12.10
CA VAL A 279 1.77 -12.93 13.38
C VAL A 279 3.17 -12.37 13.59
N SER A 280 4.22 -13.15 13.30
CA SER A 280 5.61 -12.69 13.46
C SER A 280 5.93 -11.52 12.54
N LEU A 281 5.54 -11.57 11.27
CA LEU A 281 5.78 -10.50 10.30
C LEU A 281 4.89 -9.27 10.52
N ALA A 282 3.66 -9.45 10.98
CA ALA A 282 2.81 -8.35 11.42
C ALA A 282 3.36 -7.64 12.66
N THR A 283 4.01 -8.39 13.56
CA THR A 283 4.73 -7.80 14.71
C THR A 283 5.93 -6.98 14.28
N LEU A 284 6.73 -7.50 13.33
CA LEU A 284 7.83 -6.74 12.72
C LEU A 284 7.34 -5.45 12.08
N PHE A 285 6.24 -5.53 11.34
CA PHE A 285 5.60 -4.37 10.71
C PHE A 285 5.06 -3.36 11.74
N ALA A 286 4.38 -3.83 12.80
CA ALA A 286 3.93 -2.99 13.90
C ALA A 286 5.10 -2.27 14.59
N ALA A 287 6.20 -2.98 14.88
CA ALA A 287 7.41 -2.40 15.46
C ALA A 287 8.02 -1.31 14.56
N SER A 288 8.01 -1.52 13.25
CA SER A 288 8.46 -0.52 12.27
C SER A 288 7.65 0.77 12.36
N ASN A 289 6.31 0.65 12.41
CA ASN A 289 5.41 1.80 12.53
C ASN A 289 5.51 2.51 13.89
N LEU A 290 5.71 1.75 14.97
CA LEU A 290 5.97 2.31 16.30
C LEU A 290 7.27 3.15 16.30
N ALA A 291 8.33 2.68 15.63
CA ALA A 291 9.58 3.43 15.50
C ALA A 291 9.40 4.73 14.70
N VAL A 292 8.59 4.72 13.63
CA VAL A 292 8.24 5.94 12.88
C VAL A 292 7.46 6.91 13.77
N GLY A 293 6.45 6.44 14.50
CA GLY A 293 5.69 7.27 15.44
C GLY A 293 6.58 7.90 16.52
N TYR A 294 7.55 7.14 17.02
CA TYR A 294 8.54 7.67 17.95
C TYR A 294 9.43 8.75 17.30
N THR A 295 9.85 8.56 16.05
CA THR A 295 10.59 9.59 15.30
C THR A 295 9.78 10.87 15.16
N PHE A 296 8.49 10.76 14.86
CA PHE A 296 7.61 11.94 14.76
C PHE A 296 7.46 12.67 16.09
N SER A 297 7.39 11.95 17.20
CA SER A 297 7.35 12.57 18.52
C SER A 297 8.59 13.41 18.86
N THR A 298 9.76 13.06 18.29
CA THR A 298 10.97 13.86 18.49
C THR A 298 11.02 15.15 17.66
N ILE A 299 10.14 15.26 16.67
CA ILE A 299 10.04 16.42 15.77
C ILE A 299 8.88 17.33 16.21
N ALA A 300 7.79 16.74 16.66
CA ALA A 300 6.57 17.43 17.04
C ALA A 300 6.75 18.19 18.36
N GLN A 301 6.29 19.44 18.41
CA GLN A 301 6.30 20.28 19.61
C GLN A 301 5.04 20.10 20.47
N ASN A 302 3.98 19.60 19.88
CA ASN A 302 2.69 19.34 20.53
C ASN A 302 1.96 18.17 19.88
N GLN A 303 0.91 17.69 20.56
CA GLN A 303 0.14 16.55 20.09
C GLN A 303 -0.52 16.80 18.72
N LEU A 304 -0.94 18.03 18.43
CA LEU A 304 -1.55 18.36 17.15
C LEU A 304 -0.54 18.18 16.00
N GLN A 305 0.69 18.65 16.16
CA GLN A 305 1.75 18.43 15.18
C GLN A 305 2.11 16.96 15.02
N ALA A 306 2.12 16.18 16.10
CA ALA A 306 2.35 14.74 16.06
C ALA A 306 1.28 14.03 15.21
N VAL A 307 0.01 14.39 15.39
CA VAL A 307 -1.11 13.88 14.57
C VAL A 307 -0.95 14.28 13.12
N GLN A 308 -0.63 15.53 12.83
CA GLN A 308 -0.42 16.02 11.45
C GLN A 308 0.70 15.25 10.74
N LEU A 309 1.85 15.05 11.40
CA LEU A 309 2.96 14.26 10.85
C LEU A 309 2.57 12.82 10.58
N THR A 310 1.80 12.22 11.49
CA THR A 310 1.28 10.85 11.33
C THR A 310 0.39 10.75 10.09
N PHE A 311 -0.57 11.66 9.92
CA PHE A 311 -1.42 11.69 8.73
C PHE A 311 -0.65 11.98 7.45
N PHE A 312 0.34 12.86 7.50
CA PHE A 312 1.19 13.19 6.37
C PHE A 312 1.96 11.98 5.84
N PHE A 313 2.43 11.12 6.72
CA PHE A 313 3.10 9.87 6.34
C PHE A 313 2.10 8.76 5.97
N PHE A 314 0.97 8.69 6.67
CA PHE A 314 -0.06 7.68 6.46
C PHE A 314 -0.70 7.76 5.06
N LEU A 315 -1.00 8.97 4.57
CA LEU A 315 -1.66 9.15 3.27
C LEU A 315 -0.85 8.58 2.08
N PRO A 316 0.44 8.91 1.89
CA PRO A 316 1.24 8.27 0.86
C PRO A 316 1.34 6.75 1.06
N ASN A 317 1.45 6.30 2.30
CA ASN A 317 1.54 4.87 2.62
C ASN A 317 0.31 4.11 2.11
N ILE A 318 -0.90 4.56 2.42
CA ILE A 318 -2.12 3.88 2.00
C ILE A 318 -2.33 3.97 0.48
N LEU A 319 -2.01 5.11 -0.14
CA LEU A 319 -2.23 5.32 -1.57
C LEU A 319 -1.24 4.56 -2.45
N LEU A 320 0.04 4.51 -2.05
CA LEU A 320 1.11 3.91 -2.85
C LEU A 320 1.42 2.45 -2.48
N SER A 321 0.75 1.89 -1.47
CA SER A 321 1.02 0.51 -1.00
C SER A 321 0.42 -0.59 -1.87
N GLY A 322 -0.43 -0.27 -2.83
CA GLY A 322 -1.22 -1.28 -3.53
C GLY A 322 -2.46 -1.75 -2.76
N PHE A 323 -2.86 -1.02 -1.70
CA PHE A 323 -4.09 -1.30 -0.95
C PHE A 323 -5.34 -0.84 -1.71
N MET A 324 -5.39 0.45 -2.05
CA MET A 324 -6.56 1.05 -2.73
C MET A 324 -6.50 0.89 -4.24
N PHE A 325 -5.31 0.92 -4.81
CA PHE A 325 -5.07 0.90 -6.24
C PHE A 325 -4.01 -0.11 -6.60
N PRO A 326 -4.10 -0.78 -7.77
CA PRO A 326 -3.10 -1.75 -8.19
C PRO A 326 -1.70 -1.13 -8.25
N PHE A 327 -0.76 -1.66 -7.47
CA PHE A 327 0.60 -1.14 -7.39
C PHE A 327 1.29 -1.07 -8.76
N ARG A 328 1.12 -2.11 -9.58
CA ARG A 328 1.71 -2.20 -10.92
C ARG A 328 1.07 -1.26 -11.95
N GLY A 329 -0.11 -0.73 -11.67
CA GLY A 329 -0.75 0.30 -12.49
C GLY A 329 -0.19 1.71 -12.27
N MET A 330 0.58 1.91 -11.22
CA MET A 330 1.15 3.21 -10.89
C MET A 330 2.30 3.57 -11.82
N PRO A 331 2.54 4.87 -12.09
CA PRO A 331 3.72 5.31 -12.82
C PRO A 331 5.02 4.95 -12.07
N ALA A 332 6.14 4.80 -12.79
CA ALA A 332 7.40 4.32 -12.24
C ALA A 332 7.87 5.09 -11.00
N TRP A 333 7.73 6.42 -10.99
CA TRP A 333 8.11 7.24 -9.84
C TRP A 333 7.30 6.90 -8.59
N ALA A 334 6.00 6.61 -8.74
CA ALA A 334 5.13 6.26 -7.62
C ALA A 334 5.45 4.85 -7.09
N GLN A 335 5.80 3.92 -7.98
CA GLN A 335 6.28 2.59 -7.58
C GLN A 335 7.59 2.68 -6.79
N ILE A 336 8.56 3.51 -7.23
CA ILE A 336 9.83 3.71 -6.51
C ILE A 336 9.58 4.26 -5.10
N VAL A 337 8.70 5.25 -4.96
CA VAL A 337 8.32 5.78 -3.64
C VAL A 337 7.57 4.73 -2.83
N GLY A 338 6.67 3.99 -3.45
CA GLY A 338 5.92 2.91 -2.81
C GLY A 338 6.82 1.81 -2.27
N GLU A 339 7.88 1.41 -3.01
CA GLU A 339 8.86 0.42 -2.53
C GLU A 339 9.67 0.91 -1.31
N ALA A 340 9.76 2.20 -1.06
CA ALA A 340 10.38 2.72 0.16
C ALA A 340 9.43 2.68 1.38
N LEU A 341 8.13 2.39 1.18
CA LEU A 341 7.11 2.45 2.21
C LEU A 341 6.83 1.07 2.82
N PRO A 342 6.75 0.95 4.15
CA PRO A 342 6.62 -0.36 4.82
C PRO A 342 5.29 -1.06 4.51
N LEU A 343 4.20 -0.31 4.30
CA LEU A 343 2.90 -0.90 4.02
C LEU A 343 2.87 -1.66 2.70
N THR A 344 3.62 -1.23 1.68
CA THR A 344 3.73 -1.90 0.38
C THR A 344 4.22 -3.34 0.53
N HIS A 345 5.30 -3.53 1.26
CA HIS A 345 5.86 -4.85 1.54
C HIS A 345 4.92 -5.69 2.41
N PHE A 346 4.33 -5.07 3.42
CA PHE A 346 3.39 -5.78 4.28
C PHE A 346 2.13 -6.21 3.54
N MET A 347 1.63 -5.43 2.57
CA MET A 347 0.50 -5.81 1.72
C MET A 347 0.80 -7.08 0.91
N ARG A 348 2.00 -7.21 0.34
CA ARG A 348 2.44 -8.41 -0.37
C ARG A 348 2.55 -9.61 0.57
N ILE A 349 3.11 -9.40 1.75
CA ILE A 349 3.27 -10.43 2.79
C ILE A 349 1.90 -10.96 3.24
N VAL A 350 0.99 -10.06 3.66
CA VAL A 350 -0.30 -10.50 4.21
C VAL A 350 -1.16 -11.21 3.16
N ARG A 351 -1.24 -10.68 1.94
CA ARG A 351 -1.96 -11.34 0.83
C ARG A 351 -1.28 -12.65 0.42
N GLY A 352 0.04 -12.68 0.40
CA GLY A 352 0.82 -13.89 0.11
C GLY A 352 0.52 -15.02 1.09
N ILE A 353 0.56 -14.73 2.39
CA ILE A 353 0.30 -15.76 3.41
C ILE A 353 -1.17 -16.16 3.42
N THR A 354 -2.10 -15.20 3.41
CA THR A 354 -3.54 -15.50 3.54
C THR A 354 -4.11 -16.19 2.30
N LEU A 355 -3.81 -15.69 1.10
CA LEU A 355 -4.44 -16.18 -0.13
C LEU A 355 -3.60 -17.20 -0.89
N LYS A 356 -2.27 -17.02 -0.94
CA LYS A 356 -1.37 -17.90 -1.72
C LYS A 356 -0.74 -19.01 -0.90
N GLY A 357 -0.77 -18.92 0.44
CA GLY A 357 -0.07 -19.85 1.31
C GLY A 357 1.45 -19.79 1.18
N THR A 358 2.01 -18.60 0.82
CA THR A 358 3.45 -18.42 0.63
C THR A 358 4.21 -18.59 1.94
N GLY A 359 5.41 -19.18 1.85
CA GLY A 359 6.36 -19.31 2.95
C GLY A 359 7.37 -18.18 3.01
N LEU A 360 8.23 -18.19 4.02
CA LEU A 360 9.28 -17.17 4.19
C LEU A 360 10.23 -17.10 2.99
N ALA A 361 10.50 -18.24 2.35
CA ALA A 361 11.38 -18.33 1.19
C ALA A 361 10.86 -17.55 -0.03
N ASP A 362 9.54 -17.45 -0.18
CA ASP A 362 8.91 -16.79 -1.33
C ASP A 362 8.89 -15.26 -1.20
N MET A 363 9.04 -14.72 0.02
CA MET A 363 8.90 -13.27 0.31
C MET A 363 10.11 -12.67 1.04
N GLN A 364 11.29 -13.25 0.83
CA GLN A 364 12.53 -12.79 1.49
C GLN A 364 12.83 -11.33 1.24
N ILE A 365 12.55 -10.82 0.03
CA ILE A 365 12.80 -9.43 -0.36
C ILE A 365 11.92 -8.49 0.46
N ASP A 366 10.62 -8.79 0.57
CA ASP A 366 9.68 -7.95 1.31
C ASP A 366 9.97 -7.98 2.82
N VAL A 367 10.34 -9.13 3.36
CA VAL A 367 10.73 -9.26 4.76
C VAL A 367 12.04 -8.51 5.05
N ALA A 368 13.03 -8.61 4.17
CA ALA A 368 14.28 -7.87 4.30
C ALA A 368 14.05 -6.35 4.23
N ALA A 369 13.19 -5.90 3.33
CA ALA A 369 12.82 -4.49 3.21
C ALA A 369 12.16 -3.96 4.49
N LEU A 370 11.21 -4.69 5.08
CA LEU A 370 10.60 -4.32 6.36
C LEU A 370 11.62 -4.27 7.50
N PHE A 371 12.54 -5.22 7.54
CA PHE A 371 13.58 -5.26 8.57
C PHE A 371 14.55 -4.08 8.44
N ILE A 372 14.99 -3.78 7.22
CA ILE A 372 15.84 -2.62 6.93
C ILE A 372 15.11 -1.33 7.30
N PHE A 373 13.84 -1.20 6.91
CA PHE A 373 13.02 -0.05 7.25
C PHE A 373 12.91 0.16 8.77
N MET A 374 12.68 -0.91 9.53
CA MET A 374 12.63 -0.87 10.99
C MET A 374 13.95 -0.37 11.59
N ILE A 375 15.08 -0.91 11.12
CA ILE A 375 16.41 -0.48 11.59
C ILE A 375 16.65 1.00 11.31
N VAL A 376 16.32 1.45 10.09
CA VAL A 376 16.48 2.85 9.69
C VAL A 376 15.60 3.77 10.55
N ALA A 377 14.31 3.42 10.71
CA ALA A 377 13.38 4.21 11.52
C ALA A 377 13.83 4.28 12.99
N MET A 378 14.29 3.15 13.56
CA MET A 378 14.80 3.09 14.92
C MET A 378 16.12 3.87 15.09
N GLY A 379 16.99 3.79 14.09
CA GLY A 379 18.25 4.56 14.05
C GLY A 379 17.98 6.07 14.01
N LEU A 380 17.05 6.52 13.16
CA LEU A 380 16.63 7.93 13.10
C LEU A 380 16.03 8.42 14.42
N ALA A 381 15.18 7.58 15.04
CA ALA A 381 14.60 7.88 16.34
C ALA A 381 15.68 8.07 17.42
N LEU A 382 16.68 7.18 17.47
CA LEU A 382 17.78 7.25 18.43
C LEU A 382 18.71 8.45 18.18
N MET A 383 19.04 8.74 16.92
CA MET A 383 19.90 9.88 16.57
C MET A 383 19.27 11.22 16.95
N ARG A 384 17.93 11.31 16.84
CA ARG A 384 17.18 12.53 17.21
C ARG A 384 16.82 12.63 18.67
N PHE A 385 17.02 11.57 19.41
CA PHE A 385 16.80 11.61 20.86
C PHE A 385 17.83 12.53 21.53
N ARG A 386 17.41 13.75 21.85
CA ARG A 386 18.25 14.72 22.54
C ARG A 386 18.35 14.35 24.03
N ARG A 387 19.57 14.33 24.54
CA ARG A 387 19.85 14.11 25.96
C ARG A 387 19.85 15.40 26.79
N THR A 388 19.83 16.54 26.12
CA THR A 388 19.90 17.87 26.74
C THR A 388 18.67 18.68 26.33
N LEU A 389 18.16 19.44 27.29
CA LEU A 389 17.07 20.38 27.16
C LEU A 389 17.65 21.73 26.69
N ASP A 390 18.14 21.85 25.47
CA ASP A 390 18.53 23.11 24.86
C ASP A 390 17.44 23.56 23.86
#